data_789000d4c9720fe0225b2f911d6262a6
#
_entry.id   789000d4c9720fe0225b2f911d6262a6
#
_cell.length_a   1.000
_cell.length_b   1.000
_cell.length_c   1.000
_cell.angle_alpha   90.00
_cell.angle_beta   90.00
_cell.angle_gamma   90.00
#
_symmetry.space_group_name_H-M   'P 1'
#
loop_
_entity.id
_entity.type
_entity.pdbx_description
1 polymer ?
#
loop_
_entity_poly.entity_id
_entity_poly.type
_entity_poly.pdbx_seq_one_letter_code
_entity_poly.pdbx_strand_id
1 'polypeptide(L)'
;MEKKETPRAAPGEREPNGIAARRARIGGSGDTADDFISGLPDAVLCTIISLLPTKDGGRTQALSRRWRHLWRSAPLNLEVLTRPPRGTHPHPLRLPLRRLRHNLPAPRPRRRFYFHCLRDDEVYAQAETWFLSRALANLQELDASYGNLPLLPSALRWASTLVAKISHCDLPGEIVVVPDFPLLKQLTLLYVSISADGFHTLLSSCHALESLCMSQVRAAGCLRVSSPTLRSIGFRDNHSEETELVIEDAPRLVRLLLPYCYLDDCVTIRVIWAPKLEIMGPFAAFVSKLLLFQRKSPVSSANSMHTVKVLALKSSGNKLHAVLNILRWFPCLEKLYVTFRKRYEKDAKDEPQYDPRHPIECLQTHLKNVVFKLYWGNGKQVDFARFFVLNAEVLNKIVCEVHGDYSSESVAFQHRLLHVKNRASRDAQFEFRSSRVHNKYLGDEHIHDLSVADPFRQP
;
A
#
# COMPACT_ATOMS: atom_id res chain seq x y z
N MET A 1 1.49 65.46 50.61
CA MET A 1 1.61 65.02 52.01
C MET A 1 2.35 63.73 52.00
N GLU A 2 3.45 63.85 52.27
CA GLU A 2 4.57 63.61 53.26
C GLU A 2 5.23 62.27 52.89
N LYS A 3 6.43 62.27 52.32
CA LYS A 3 7.83 62.45 52.80
C LYS A 3 8.13 61.61 54.07
N LYS A 4 9.11 60.67 53.91
CA LYS A 4 10.35 60.51 54.68
C LYS A 4 11.10 59.32 54.14
N GLU A 5 12.20 59.44 53.43
CA GLU A 5 13.63 59.68 53.74
C GLU A 5 14.26 58.68 54.70
N THR A 6 15.22 58.03 54.05
CA THR A 6 16.50 57.40 54.41
C THR A 6 17.09 57.56 55.78
N PRO A 7 18.10 56.73 56.20
CA PRO A 7 19.47 56.98 55.81
C PRO A 7 20.41 55.77 55.63
N ARG A 8 21.43 56.07 54.86
CA ARG A 8 22.76 55.59 54.58
C ARG A 8 23.65 55.36 55.81
N ALA A 9 24.51 54.29 55.79
CA ALA A 9 25.90 54.32 56.25
C ALA A 9 26.71 53.10 55.74
N ALA A 10 27.84 53.34 55.13
CA ALA A 10 28.99 52.50 54.94
C ALA A 10 30.08 52.95 55.95
N PRO A 11 31.34 52.46 55.96
CA PRO A 11 32.03 51.26 55.47
C PRO A 11 32.97 50.59 56.50
N GLY A 12 33.70 49.52 56.12
CA GLY A 12 34.88 49.01 56.89
C GLY A 12 35.15 47.53 56.59
N GLU A 13 36.09 47.32 55.77
CA GLU A 13 37.50 46.86 55.84
C GLU A 13 37.75 45.35 56.12
N ARG A 14 38.42 44.70 55.11
CA ARG A 14 39.56 43.72 55.11
C ARG A 14 39.44 42.35 55.76
N GLU A 15 39.46 41.35 54.84
CA GLU A 15 40.38 40.18 54.65
C GLU A 15 41.04 39.48 55.87
N PRO A 16 41.64 38.25 55.68
CA PRO A 16 41.38 37.07 54.84
C PRO A 16 41.32 35.75 55.64
N ASN A 17 40.89 34.66 55.10
CA ASN A 17 41.58 33.36 55.20
C ASN A 17 40.80 32.22 54.57
N GLY A 18 41.48 31.47 53.76
CA GLY A 18 40.99 30.33 53.03
C GLY A 18 40.67 29.12 53.93
N ILE A 19 39.64 28.43 53.56
CA ILE A 19 39.49 26.98 53.84
C ILE A 19 38.89 26.33 52.60
N ALA A 20 39.68 25.43 52.01
CA ALA A 20 39.24 24.56 50.96
C ALA A 20 38.10 23.66 51.38
N ALA A 21 36.91 23.90 50.86
CA ALA A 21 35.78 22.96 50.99
C ALA A 21 35.88 21.88 49.93
N ARG A 22 36.39 20.72 50.35
CA ARG A 22 36.22 19.43 49.64
C ARG A 22 34.75 19.21 49.34
N ARG A 23 34.34 19.32 48.09
CA ARG A 23 33.06 18.76 47.64
C ARG A 23 33.13 17.25 47.72
N ALA A 24 32.49 16.69 48.74
CA ALA A 24 32.19 15.27 48.83
C ALA A 24 31.37 14.89 47.62
N ARG A 25 31.86 13.94 46.83
CA ARG A 25 31.09 13.21 45.85
C ARG A 25 30.09 12.35 46.62
N ILE A 26 28.84 12.74 46.58
CA ILE A 26 27.73 11.87 46.97
C ILE A 26 27.64 10.83 45.86
N GLY A 27 28.08 9.61 46.15
CA GLY A 27 27.82 8.43 45.34
C GLY A 27 26.31 8.09 45.46
N GLY A 28 25.54 8.53 44.49
CA GLY A 28 24.21 8.02 44.28
C GLY A 28 24.36 6.84 43.31
N SER A 29 24.11 5.64 43.80
CA SER A 29 23.78 4.49 42.96
C SER A 29 22.44 4.76 42.31
N GLY A 30 22.46 5.47 41.18
CA GLY A 30 21.30 5.60 40.29
C GLY A 30 21.46 4.57 39.20
N ASP A 31 20.43 3.78 38.95
CA ASP A 31 20.24 2.91 37.83
C ASP A 31 20.96 3.48 36.59
N THR A 32 22.04 2.87 36.20
CA THR A 32 22.60 3.02 34.86
C THR A 32 21.61 2.31 33.96
N ALA A 33 20.58 3.04 33.49
CA ALA A 33 19.87 2.61 32.30
C ALA A 33 20.94 2.36 31.27
N ASP A 34 21.22 1.09 30.98
CA ASP A 34 22.21 0.67 30.02
C ASP A 34 21.95 1.40 28.73
N ASP A 35 22.86 2.25 28.30
CA ASP A 35 22.74 2.98 27.02
C ASP A 35 23.02 2.00 25.88
N PHE A 36 22.04 1.15 25.60
CA PHE A 36 22.07 0.15 24.54
C PHE A 36 22.35 0.78 23.17
N ILE A 37 21.96 2.03 22.96
CA ILE A 37 22.14 2.74 21.69
C ILE A 37 23.62 3.06 21.47
N SER A 38 24.33 3.51 22.49
CA SER A 38 25.76 3.81 22.39
C SER A 38 26.61 2.55 22.17
N GLY A 39 26.13 1.37 22.55
CA GLY A 39 26.76 0.08 22.29
C GLY A 39 26.62 -0.44 20.86
N LEU A 40 25.73 0.13 20.03
CA LEU A 40 25.49 -0.35 18.67
C LEU A 40 26.68 -0.05 17.75
N PRO A 41 26.99 -0.95 16.77
CA PRO A 41 27.99 -0.71 15.75
C PRO A 41 27.66 0.52 14.88
N ASP A 42 28.68 1.20 14.38
CA ASP A 42 28.53 2.40 13.54
C ASP A 42 27.66 2.16 12.29
N ALA A 43 27.76 0.98 11.68
CA ALA A 43 26.95 0.61 10.53
C ALA A 43 25.45 0.60 10.86
N VAL A 44 25.08 0.12 12.05
CA VAL A 44 23.68 0.11 12.52
C VAL A 44 23.22 1.53 12.81
N LEU A 45 24.04 2.34 13.47
CA LEU A 45 23.71 3.74 13.75
C LEU A 45 23.58 4.56 12.45
N CYS A 46 24.45 4.35 11.46
CA CYS A 46 24.31 4.95 10.12
C CYS A 46 22.98 4.53 9.44
N THR A 47 22.60 3.27 9.59
CA THR A 47 21.31 2.79 9.07
C THR A 47 20.15 3.49 9.76
N ILE A 48 20.15 3.61 11.08
CA ILE A 48 19.14 4.36 11.84
C ILE A 48 19.05 5.81 11.35
N ILE A 49 20.19 6.51 11.24
CA ILE A 49 20.24 7.89 10.73
C ILE A 49 19.66 7.98 9.33
N SER A 50 19.94 7.01 8.46
CA SER A 50 19.46 7.01 7.08
C SER A 50 17.96 6.78 6.94
N LEU A 51 17.29 6.27 7.98
CA LEU A 51 15.84 6.07 8.02
C LEU A 51 15.08 7.31 8.53
N LEU A 52 15.80 8.23 9.17
CA LEU A 52 15.20 9.46 9.70
C LEU A 52 15.01 10.50 8.59
N PRO A 53 13.96 11.34 8.69
CA PRO A 53 13.88 12.57 7.91
C PRO A 53 15.17 13.40 8.08
N THR A 54 15.63 14.07 7.02
CA THR A 54 16.92 14.79 7.01
C THR A 54 17.08 15.74 8.21
N LYS A 55 16.01 16.40 8.63
CA LYS A 55 16.01 17.31 9.78
C LYS A 55 16.27 16.58 11.10
N ASP A 56 15.63 15.45 11.31
CA ASP A 56 15.74 14.67 12.55
C ASP A 56 17.06 13.90 12.58
N GLY A 57 17.49 13.36 11.45
CA GLY A 57 18.85 12.84 11.30
C GLY A 57 19.90 13.89 11.62
N GLY A 58 19.69 15.15 11.18
CA GLY A 58 20.58 16.28 11.53
C GLY A 58 20.63 16.58 13.03
N ARG A 59 19.54 16.40 13.75
CA ARG A 59 19.50 16.58 15.22
C ARG A 59 20.32 15.54 15.97
N THR A 60 20.52 14.35 15.41
CA THR A 60 21.33 13.31 16.06
C THR A 60 22.77 13.76 16.30
N GLN A 61 23.27 14.76 15.57
CA GLN A 61 24.60 15.36 15.79
C GLN A 61 24.77 15.94 17.20
N ALA A 62 23.68 16.32 17.87
CA ALA A 62 23.70 16.87 19.22
C ALA A 62 23.90 15.79 20.31
N LEU A 63 23.69 14.51 19.98
CA LEU A 63 23.77 13.42 20.95
C LEU A 63 25.20 13.16 21.43
N SER A 64 26.16 13.10 20.51
CA SER A 64 27.58 12.94 20.86
C SER A 64 28.51 13.26 19.69
N ARG A 65 29.86 13.29 19.98
CA ARG A 65 30.88 13.43 18.93
C ARG A 65 30.80 12.28 17.91
N ARG A 66 30.53 11.06 18.36
CA ARG A 66 30.39 9.88 17.51
C ARG A 66 29.23 10.07 16.51
N TRP A 67 28.06 10.48 16.96
CA TRP A 67 26.89 10.74 16.11
C TRP A 67 27.12 11.83 15.08
N ARG A 68 27.95 12.82 15.39
CA ARG A 68 28.34 13.88 14.45
C ARG A 68 29.11 13.35 13.26
N HIS A 69 30.02 12.39 13.47
CA HIS A 69 30.77 11.74 12.39
C HIS A 69 29.82 10.81 11.59
N LEU A 70 29.01 10.02 12.26
CA LEU A 70 28.05 9.11 11.64
C LEU A 70 27.04 9.86 10.77
N TRP A 71 26.49 10.98 11.24
CA TRP A 71 25.62 11.82 10.43
C TRP A 71 26.32 12.32 9.15
N ARG A 72 27.58 12.62 9.20
CA ARG A 72 28.32 13.08 8.01
C ARG A 72 28.55 11.99 6.98
N SER A 73 28.59 10.73 7.36
CA SER A 73 28.80 9.58 6.49
C SER A 73 27.52 8.85 6.10
N ALA A 74 26.44 8.97 6.90
CA ALA A 74 25.18 8.30 6.66
C ALA A 74 24.52 8.77 5.35
N PRO A 75 23.86 7.86 4.60
CA PRO A 75 23.03 8.21 3.45
C PRO A 75 21.92 9.18 3.86
N LEU A 76 21.63 10.16 3.02
CA LEU A 76 20.61 11.17 3.30
C LEU A 76 19.34 10.92 2.53
N ASN A 77 18.21 11.22 3.16
CA ASN A 77 16.93 11.35 2.52
C ASN A 77 16.72 12.82 2.12
N LEU A 78 16.47 13.06 0.85
CA LEU A 78 16.21 14.40 0.32
C LEU A 78 14.71 14.57 0.06
N GLU A 79 14.20 15.72 0.46
CA GLU A 79 12.81 16.09 0.24
C GLU A 79 12.74 17.47 -0.42
N VAL A 80 12.00 17.55 -1.51
CA VAL A 80 11.65 18.80 -2.20
C VAL A 80 10.13 18.90 -2.23
N LEU A 81 9.60 19.85 -1.48
CA LEU A 81 8.16 20.11 -1.41
C LEU A 81 7.89 21.55 -1.82
N THR A 82 7.04 21.75 -2.81
CA THR A 82 6.55 23.09 -3.14
C THR A 82 5.41 23.50 -2.20
N ARG A 83 5.25 24.78 -2.00
CA ARG A 83 4.20 25.33 -1.13
C ARG A 83 2.83 25.12 -1.78
N PRO A 84 1.81 24.63 -1.07
CA PRO A 84 0.43 24.71 -1.56
C PRO A 84 0.02 26.21 -1.67
N PRO A 85 -0.86 26.57 -2.61
CA PRO A 85 -1.38 27.92 -2.69
C PRO A 85 -2.02 28.35 -1.36
N ARG A 86 -1.93 29.66 -1.05
CA ARG A 86 -2.42 30.24 0.21
C ARG A 86 -3.88 29.86 0.43
N GLY A 87 -4.20 29.14 1.49
CA GLY A 87 -5.56 28.77 1.89
C GLY A 87 -5.78 27.36 2.41
N THR A 88 -4.81 26.46 2.28
CA THR A 88 -4.89 25.12 2.85
C THR A 88 -4.04 25.00 4.11
N HIS A 89 -4.57 24.32 5.15
CA HIS A 89 -3.94 24.17 6.45
C HIS A 89 -2.49 23.67 6.36
N PRO A 90 -1.56 24.21 7.17
CA PRO A 90 -0.14 23.90 7.08
C PRO A 90 0.16 22.50 7.66
N HIS A 91 0.63 21.59 6.82
CA HIS A 91 1.30 20.38 7.28
C HIS A 91 2.70 20.72 7.84
N PRO A 92 3.15 20.14 8.97
CA PRO A 92 4.30 20.65 9.73
C PRO A 92 5.70 20.31 9.22
N LEU A 93 5.86 19.79 8.01
CA LEU A 93 7.17 19.36 7.48
C LEU A 93 7.59 20.24 6.29
N ARG A 94 8.25 21.36 6.57
CA ARG A 94 8.82 22.26 5.54
C ARG A 94 10.32 22.40 5.74
N LEU A 95 11.09 21.86 4.80
CA LEU A 95 12.44 22.35 4.56
C LEU A 95 12.36 23.55 3.59
N PRO A 96 12.92 24.72 3.92
CA PRO A 96 12.88 25.85 3.01
C PRO A 96 13.79 25.58 1.80
N LEU A 97 13.21 25.64 0.60
CA LEU A 97 13.85 25.54 -0.72
C LEU A 97 15.15 26.38 -0.86
N ARG A 98 15.30 27.45 -0.08
CA ARG A 98 16.49 28.32 -0.10
C ARG A 98 17.80 27.61 0.20
N ARG A 99 17.79 26.45 0.89
CA ARG A 99 19.03 25.71 1.23
C ARG A 99 19.47 24.72 0.15
N LEU A 100 18.59 24.34 -0.77
CA LEU A 100 18.95 23.51 -1.92
C LEU A 100 19.62 24.30 -3.05
N ARG A 101 19.45 25.62 -3.09
CA ARG A 101 19.93 26.47 -4.20
C ARG A 101 21.45 26.57 -4.34
N HIS A 102 22.24 26.38 -3.31
CA HIS A 102 23.66 26.74 -3.39
C HIS A 102 24.69 25.75 -2.85
N ASN A 103 24.36 24.76 -2.05
CA ASN A 103 25.37 23.82 -1.54
C ASN A 103 24.71 22.46 -1.26
N LEU A 104 24.66 21.59 -2.27
CA LEU A 104 24.66 20.18 -1.97
C LEU A 104 26.03 19.89 -1.32
N PRO A 105 26.08 19.54 -0.02
CA PRO A 105 27.35 19.18 0.60
C PRO A 105 27.93 17.98 -0.13
N ALA A 106 29.26 17.80 -0.02
CA ALA A 106 30.06 16.78 -0.67
C ALA A 106 29.32 15.46 -0.96
N PRO A 107 29.62 14.72 -2.03
CA PRO A 107 28.85 13.61 -2.54
C PRO A 107 28.69 12.52 -1.47
N ARG A 108 27.57 12.56 -0.77
CA ARG A 108 27.13 11.49 0.13
C ARG A 108 26.18 10.60 -0.63
N PRO A 109 26.20 9.29 -0.42
CA PRO A 109 25.19 8.41 -0.99
C PRO A 109 23.80 8.88 -0.54
N ARG A 110 22.88 8.98 -1.49
CA ARG A 110 21.48 9.35 -1.24
C ARG A 110 20.66 8.08 -1.29
N ARG A 111 19.90 7.83 -0.22
CA ARG A 111 19.05 6.64 -0.15
C ARG A 111 17.69 6.90 -0.77
N ARG A 112 17.08 8.03 -0.42
CA ARG A 112 15.72 8.40 -0.86
C ARG A 112 15.71 9.81 -1.40
N PHE A 113 15.01 9.99 -2.51
CA PHE A 113 14.67 11.30 -3.06
C PHE A 113 13.16 11.42 -3.20
N TYR A 114 12.62 12.38 -2.46
CA TYR A 114 11.20 12.72 -2.46
C TYR A 114 11.04 14.08 -3.15
N PHE A 115 10.42 14.07 -4.32
CA PHE A 115 10.21 15.25 -5.15
C PHE A 115 8.71 15.46 -5.38
N HIS A 116 8.16 16.52 -4.80
CA HIS A 116 6.77 16.92 -5.01
C HIS A 116 6.69 18.34 -5.53
N CYS A 117 6.44 18.47 -6.84
CA CYS A 117 6.21 19.74 -7.52
C CYS A 117 4.71 19.98 -7.67
N LEU A 118 4.18 20.98 -6.96
CA LEU A 118 2.78 21.38 -7.06
C LEU A 118 2.67 22.59 -8.00
N ARG A 119 2.78 22.38 -9.32
CA ARG A 119 2.64 23.43 -10.36
C ARG A 119 3.54 24.65 -10.09
N ASP A 120 4.78 24.43 -9.76
CA ASP A 120 5.79 25.46 -9.57
C ASP A 120 6.82 25.33 -10.70
N ASP A 121 6.68 26.19 -11.71
CA ASP A 121 7.49 26.13 -12.93
C ASP A 121 8.98 26.40 -12.65
N GLU A 122 9.31 27.20 -11.63
CA GLU A 122 10.69 27.43 -11.24
C GLU A 122 11.33 26.16 -10.64
N VAL A 123 10.57 25.48 -9.77
CA VAL A 123 11.02 24.22 -9.16
C VAL A 123 11.11 23.12 -10.21
N TYR A 124 10.15 23.06 -11.12
CA TYR A 124 10.17 22.11 -12.23
C TYR A 124 11.38 22.32 -13.14
N ALA A 125 11.68 23.57 -13.54
CA ALA A 125 12.86 23.89 -14.37
C ALA A 125 14.19 23.56 -13.67
N GLN A 126 14.26 23.66 -12.34
CA GLN A 126 15.44 23.30 -11.56
C GLN A 126 15.55 21.78 -11.34
N ALA A 127 14.44 21.06 -11.41
CA ALA A 127 14.40 19.61 -11.13
C ALA A 127 15.30 18.81 -12.09
N GLU A 128 15.41 19.22 -13.36
CA GLU A 128 16.31 18.58 -14.33
C GLU A 128 17.76 18.56 -13.82
N THR A 129 18.23 19.69 -13.29
CA THR A 129 19.61 19.77 -12.74
C THR A 129 19.80 18.91 -11.51
N TRP A 130 18.76 18.73 -10.68
CA TRP A 130 18.83 17.86 -9.53
C TRP A 130 18.86 16.40 -9.93
N PHE A 131 18.02 16.00 -10.88
CA PHE A 131 17.99 14.64 -11.40
C PHE A 131 19.29 14.27 -12.13
N LEU A 132 19.99 15.23 -12.73
CA LEU A 132 21.30 15.02 -13.36
C LEU A 132 22.47 15.04 -12.36
N SER A 133 22.22 15.38 -11.11
CA SER A 133 23.28 15.51 -10.10
C SER A 133 23.88 14.16 -9.72
N ARG A 134 25.23 14.07 -9.73
CA ARG A 134 25.97 12.91 -9.21
C ARG A 134 25.65 12.56 -7.75
N ALA A 135 25.08 13.51 -7.00
CA ALA A 135 24.64 13.28 -5.63
C ALA A 135 23.53 12.23 -5.51
N LEU A 136 22.79 11.95 -6.60
CA LEU A 136 21.75 10.93 -6.67
C LEU A 136 22.22 9.61 -7.30
N ALA A 137 23.50 9.46 -7.65
CA ALA A 137 24.01 8.29 -8.38
C ALA A 137 23.75 6.93 -7.70
N ASN A 138 23.60 6.90 -6.38
CA ASN A 138 23.28 5.69 -5.61
C ASN A 138 21.88 5.74 -5.00
N LEU A 139 20.95 6.37 -5.67
CA LEU A 139 19.56 6.46 -5.22
C LEU A 139 18.91 5.08 -5.15
N GLN A 140 18.31 4.75 -4.01
CA GLN A 140 17.60 3.49 -3.82
C GLN A 140 16.08 3.65 -3.92
N GLU A 141 15.55 4.79 -3.47
CA GLU A 141 14.12 5.06 -3.46
C GLU A 141 13.83 6.42 -4.09
N LEU A 142 12.97 6.42 -5.09
CA LEU A 142 12.46 7.61 -5.77
C LEU A 142 10.95 7.73 -5.53
N ASP A 143 10.50 8.86 -5.01
CA ASP A 143 9.08 9.24 -4.99
C ASP A 143 8.95 10.61 -5.65
N ALA A 144 8.43 10.64 -6.87
CA ALA A 144 8.35 11.84 -7.69
C ALA A 144 6.89 12.13 -8.08
N SER A 145 6.43 13.35 -7.76
CA SER A 145 5.11 13.88 -8.12
C SER A 145 5.26 15.20 -8.84
N TYR A 146 4.70 15.30 -10.04
CA TYR A 146 4.93 16.43 -10.96
C TYR A 146 3.76 17.41 -11.05
N GLY A 147 2.67 17.21 -10.30
CA GLY A 147 1.53 18.13 -10.32
C GLY A 147 0.85 18.28 -11.69
N ASN A 148 0.83 17.22 -12.49
CA ASN A 148 0.37 17.13 -13.87
C ASN A 148 1.27 17.84 -14.90
N LEU A 149 2.55 18.04 -14.60
CA LEU A 149 3.56 18.43 -15.57
C LEU A 149 4.17 17.19 -16.24
N PRO A 150 4.80 17.32 -17.41
CA PRO A 150 5.50 16.22 -18.06
C PRO A 150 6.58 15.61 -17.18
N LEU A 151 6.76 14.30 -17.26
CA LEU A 151 7.85 13.62 -16.57
C LEU A 151 9.19 14.05 -17.19
N LEU A 152 10.15 14.43 -16.33
CA LEU A 152 11.51 14.72 -16.78
C LEU A 152 12.25 13.44 -17.15
N PRO A 153 12.81 13.34 -18.38
CA PRO A 153 13.52 12.13 -18.83
C PRO A 153 14.70 11.74 -17.92
N SER A 154 15.34 12.72 -17.30
CA SER A 154 16.44 12.50 -16.33
C SER A 154 16.01 11.72 -15.10
N ALA A 155 14.73 11.78 -14.73
CA ALA A 155 14.17 10.99 -13.61
C ALA A 155 14.11 9.49 -13.90
N LEU A 156 14.29 9.05 -15.15
CA LEU A 156 14.26 7.65 -15.58
C LEU A 156 15.65 7.00 -15.71
N ARG A 157 16.71 7.65 -15.21
CA ARG A 157 18.10 7.21 -15.41
C ARG A 157 18.78 6.59 -14.18
N TRP A 158 18.03 6.21 -13.18
CA TRP A 158 18.62 5.76 -11.90
C TRP A 158 18.77 4.24 -11.83
N ALA A 159 19.83 3.70 -12.42
CA ALA A 159 20.10 2.28 -12.44
C ALA A 159 20.19 1.59 -11.07
N SER A 160 20.50 2.34 -10.01
CA SER A 160 20.57 1.81 -8.62
C SER A 160 19.24 1.80 -7.88
N THR A 161 18.16 2.36 -8.46
CA THR A 161 16.86 2.47 -7.80
C THR A 161 16.20 1.12 -7.61
N LEU A 162 15.78 0.83 -6.38
CA LEU A 162 15.06 -0.39 -5.99
C LEU A 162 13.55 -0.17 -5.92
N VAL A 163 13.14 1.03 -5.52
CA VAL A 163 11.73 1.42 -5.34
C VAL A 163 11.50 2.74 -6.04
N ALA A 164 10.54 2.78 -6.97
CA ALA A 164 10.13 4.00 -7.65
C ALA A 164 8.62 4.20 -7.52
N LYS A 165 8.25 5.43 -7.12
CA LYS A 165 6.89 5.93 -7.18
C LYS A 165 6.86 7.18 -8.04
N ILE A 166 6.08 7.13 -9.12
CA ILE A 166 5.92 8.21 -10.09
C ILE A 166 4.44 8.58 -10.09
N SER A 167 4.16 9.87 -9.91
CA SER A 167 2.78 10.29 -9.76
C SER A 167 2.50 11.65 -10.39
N HIS A 168 1.22 11.84 -10.78
CA HIS A 168 0.68 13.10 -11.32
C HIS A 168 1.52 13.69 -12.45
N CYS A 169 1.79 12.88 -13.48
CA CYS A 169 2.56 13.32 -14.64
C CYS A 169 2.09 12.67 -15.94
N ASP A 170 2.47 13.30 -17.03
CA ASP A 170 2.35 12.73 -18.36
C ASP A 170 3.71 12.19 -18.80
N LEU A 171 3.79 10.91 -19.13
CA LEU A 171 4.97 10.33 -19.75
C LEU A 171 4.95 10.67 -21.25
N PRO A 172 6.06 11.15 -21.82
CA PRO A 172 6.12 11.47 -23.23
C PRO A 172 5.80 10.23 -24.07
N GLY A 173 5.03 10.41 -25.15
CA GLY A 173 4.58 9.34 -26.02
C GLY A 173 5.72 8.59 -26.71
N GLU A 174 6.78 9.31 -27.07
CA GLU A 174 8.06 8.75 -27.50
C GLU A 174 9.04 8.91 -26.34
N ILE A 175 9.35 7.83 -25.65
CA ILE A 175 10.41 7.82 -24.65
C ILE A 175 11.74 7.84 -25.39
N VAL A 176 12.22 9.05 -25.71
CA VAL A 176 13.50 9.28 -26.43
C VAL A 176 14.70 8.74 -25.62
N VAL A 177 14.54 8.62 -24.32
CA VAL A 177 15.54 8.04 -23.42
C VAL A 177 15.02 6.72 -22.91
N VAL A 178 15.66 5.64 -23.30
CA VAL A 178 15.32 4.32 -22.76
C VAL A 178 15.53 4.34 -21.26
N PRO A 179 14.49 4.06 -20.46
CA PRO A 179 14.63 3.96 -19.01
C PRO A 179 15.65 2.88 -18.67
N ASP A 180 16.46 3.10 -17.64
CA ASP A 180 17.45 2.13 -17.17
C ASP A 180 17.21 1.83 -15.68
N PHE A 181 16.39 0.81 -15.42
CA PHE A 181 16.03 0.37 -14.07
C PHE A 181 16.34 -1.11 -13.84
N PRO A 182 17.57 -1.57 -14.01
CA PRO A 182 17.92 -2.99 -13.95
C PRO A 182 17.68 -3.60 -12.57
N LEU A 183 17.73 -2.81 -11.50
CA LEU A 183 17.58 -3.25 -10.11
C LEU A 183 16.20 -2.94 -9.51
N LEU A 184 15.30 -2.31 -10.25
CA LEU A 184 14.00 -1.88 -9.75
C LEU A 184 13.14 -3.09 -9.38
N LYS A 185 12.74 -3.17 -8.11
CA LYS A 185 11.89 -4.23 -7.56
C LYS A 185 10.44 -3.83 -7.41
N GLN A 186 10.21 -2.54 -7.11
CA GLN A 186 8.87 -2.02 -6.84
C GLN A 186 8.64 -0.77 -7.67
N LEU A 187 7.56 -0.76 -8.46
CA LEU A 187 7.13 0.39 -9.25
C LEU A 187 5.68 0.73 -8.91
N THR A 188 5.45 1.99 -8.56
CA THR A 188 4.11 2.57 -8.41
C THR A 188 3.92 3.68 -9.43
N LEU A 189 2.87 3.57 -10.23
CA LEU A 189 2.38 4.59 -11.15
C LEU A 189 1.02 5.09 -10.65
N LEU A 190 0.90 6.40 -10.35
CA LEU A 190 -0.28 6.95 -9.72
C LEU A 190 -0.71 8.25 -10.44
N TYR A 191 -1.91 8.28 -11.04
CA TYR A 191 -2.38 9.39 -11.87
C TYR A 191 -1.39 9.73 -12.99
N VAL A 192 -1.02 8.75 -13.79
CA VAL A 192 -0.04 8.87 -14.86
C VAL A 192 -0.73 8.69 -16.21
N SER A 193 -0.47 9.59 -17.17
CA SER A 193 -0.81 9.36 -18.57
C SER A 193 0.40 8.75 -19.28
N ILE A 194 0.21 7.66 -20.02
CA ILE A 194 1.29 6.96 -20.70
C ILE A 194 0.74 6.33 -21.99
N SER A 195 1.53 6.31 -23.06
CA SER A 195 1.16 5.53 -24.25
C SER A 195 1.37 4.02 -24.02
N ALA A 196 0.68 3.17 -24.78
CA ALA A 196 0.85 1.72 -24.67
C ALA A 196 2.32 1.30 -24.95
N ASP A 197 2.95 1.90 -25.93
CA ASP A 197 4.36 1.63 -26.30
C ASP A 197 5.31 2.17 -25.22
N GLY A 198 5.03 3.35 -24.65
CA GLY A 198 5.79 3.92 -23.54
C GLY A 198 5.73 3.03 -22.30
N PHE A 199 4.55 2.48 -21.99
CA PHE A 199 4.37 1.54 -20.91
C PHE A 199 5.15 0.23 -21.13
N HIS A 200 5.08 -0.31 -22.35
CA HIS A 200 5.85 -1.50 -22.70
C HIS A 200 7.36 -1.27 -22.60
N THR A 201 7.85 -0.13 -23.10
CA THR A 201 9.26 0.27 -23.01
C THR A 201 9.71 0.40 -21.55
N LEU A 202 8.90 1.03 -20.72
CA LEU A 202 9.19 1.17 -19.29
C LEU A 202 9.28 -0.20 -18.59
N LEU A 203 8.33 -1.10 -18.83
CA LEU A 203 8.36 -2.43 -18.22
C LEU A 203 9.52 -3.29 -18.71
N SER A 204 9.84 -3.23 -19.99
CA SER A 204 10.94 -4.01 -20.58
C SER A 204 12.31 -3.61 -20.03
N SER A 205 12.47 -2.38 -19.53
CA SER A 205 13.68 -1.90 -18.86
C SER A 205 13.81 -2.35 -17.40
N CYS A 206 12.74 -2.88 -16.81
CA CYS A 206 12.68 -3.24 -15.38
C CYS A 206 12.91 -4.75 -15.17
N HIS A 207 14.15 -5.21 -15.35
CA HIS A 207 14.47 -6.64 -15.37
C HIS A 207 14.30 -7.38 -14.02
N ALA A 208 14.32 -6.66 -12.89
CA ALA A 208 14.20 -7.22 -11.56
C ALA A 208 12.84 -6.92 -10.89
N LEU A 209 11.84 -6.44 -11.65
CA LEU A 209 10.58 -5.97 -11.09
C LEU A 209 9.76 -7.11 -10.47
N GLU A 210 9.54 -7.03 -9.17
CA GLU A 210 8.78 -8.02 -8.40
C GLU A 210 7.33 -7.58 -8.15
N SER A 211 7.08 -6.26 -8.03
CA SER A 211 5.74 -5.74 -7.80
C SER A 211 5.46 -4.44 -8.54
N LEU A 212 4.29 -4.37 -9.16
CA LEU A 212 3.80 -3.24 -9.94
C LEU A 212 2.45 -2.77 -9.40
N CYS A 213 2.36 -1.50 -9.03
CA CYS A 213 1.11 -0.85 -8.65
C CYS A 213 0.74 0.21 -9.67
N MET A 214 -0.42 0.09 -10.28
CA MET A 214 -0.97 1.04 -11.23
C MET A 214 -2.31 1.56 -10.71
N SER A 215 -2.38 2.85 -10.42
CA SER A 215 -3.61 3.47 -9.95
C SER A 215 -3.90 4.72 -10.76
N GLN A 216 -5.06 4.79 -11.39
CA GLN A 216 -5.46 5.92 -12.25
C GLN A 216 -4.44 6.16 -13.38
N VAL A 217 -3.97 5.09 -14.00
CA VAL A 217 -3.09 5.17 -15.17
C VAL A 217 -3.96 5.28 -16.41
N ARG A 218 -3.83 6.39 -17.12
CA ARG A 218 -4.55 6.65 -18.38
C ARG A 218 -3.68 6.22 -19.55
N ALA A 219 -4.17 5.25 -20.31
CA ALA A 219 -3.55 4.85 -21.56
C ALA A 219 -4.60 4.81 -22.67
N ALA A 220 -4.25 5.31 -23.84
CA ALA A 220 -5.06 5.06 -25.03
C ALA A 220 -4.90 3.59 -25.43
N GLY A 221 -5.90 2.77 -25.15
CA GLY A 221 -5.90 1.35 -25.44
C GLY A 221 -5.57 0.46 -24.23
N CYS A 222 -4.82 -0.64 -24.47
CA CYS A 222 -4.57 -1.64 -23.44
C CYS A 222 -3.16 -1.55 -22.84
N LEU A 223 -3.09 -1.70 -21.52
CA LEU A 223 -1.85 -1.86 -20.76
C LEU A 223 -1.43 -3.34 -20.80
N ARG A 224 -0.41 -3.65 -21.61
CA ARG A 224 0.09 -5.02 -21.77
C ARG A 224 1.23 -5.30 -20.80
N VAL A 225 1.09 -6.33 -19.98
CA VAL A 225 2.10 -6.76 -19.02
C VAL A 225 2.69 -8.09 -19.45
N SER A 226 3.99 -8.05 -19.81
CA SER A 226 4.82 -9.22 -20.02
C SER A 226 6.08 -9.07 -19.18
N SER A 227 6.24 -9.93 -18.15
CA SER A 227 7.38 -9.85 -17.23
C SER A 227 7.65 -11.19 -16.56
N PRO A 228 8.89 -11.71 -16.67
CA PRO A 228 9.26 -12.99 -16.07
C PRO A 228 9.48 -12.93 -14.56
N THR A 229 9.55 -11.72 -13.98
CA THR A 229 9.92 -11.54 -12.58
C THR A 229 8.76 -11.08 -11.69
N LEU A 230 7.71 -10.50 -12.27
CA LEU A 230 6.55 -9.98 -11.51
C LEU A 230 5.85 -11.07 -10.70
N ARG A 231 5.62 -10.76 -9.43
CA ARG A 231 4.94 -11.60 -8.43
C ARG A 231 3.63 -11.00 -7.96
N SER A 232 3.51 -9.66 -7.99
CA SER A 232 2.32 -8.94 -7.55
C SER A 232 2.00 -7.79 -8.48
N ILE A 233 0.75 -7.70 -8.91
CA ILE A 233 0.21 -6.58 -9.67
C ILE A 233 -0.95 -5.99 -8.88
N GLY A 234 -0.91 -4.67 -8.67
CA GLY A 234 -2.05 -3.87 -8.24
C GLY A 234 -2.57 -3.03 -9.39
N PHE A 235 -3.87 -3.11 -9.66
CA PHE A 235 -4.50 -2.32 -10.70
C PHE A 235 -5.76 -1.64 -10.20
N ARG A 236 -5.85 -0.34 -10.44
CA ARG A 236 -7.02 0.47 -10.11
C ARG A 236 -7.26 1.50 -11.20
N ASP A 237 -8.42 1.46 -11.78
CA ASP A 237 -8.92 2.50 -12.67
C ASP A 237 -10.32 2.94 -12.20
N ASN A 238 -10.59 4.25 -12.16
CA ASN A 238 -11.89 4.77 -11.71
C ASN A 238 -12.65 5.51 -12.81
N HIS A 239 -12.07 5.75 -13.99
CA HIS A 239 -12.61 6.79 -14.86
C HIS A 239 -12.65 6.50 -16.35
N SER A 240 -12.03 5.45 -16.84
CA SER A 240 -12.06 5.19 -18.27
C SER A 240 -12.62 3.79 -18.57
N GLU A 241 -13.75 3.75 -19.25
CA GLU A 241 -14.24 2.50 -19.89
C GLU A 241 -13.24 1.96 -20.94
N GLU A 242 -12.15 2.69 -21.20
CA GLU A 242 -11.23 2.49 -22.30
C GLU A 242 -9.94 1.79 -21.92
N THR A 243 -9.55 1.79 -20.64
CA THR A 243 -8.28 1.16 -20.24
C THR A 243 -8.47 -0.32 -19.90
N GLU A 244 -7.91 -1.19 -20.74
CA GLU A 244 -7.85 -2.63 -20.51
C GLU A 244 -6.48 -3.04 -19.94
N LEU A 245 -6.45 -3.85 -18.90
CA LEU A 245 -5.23 -4.51 -18.43
C LEU A 245 -5.13 -5.90 -19.04
N VAL A 246 -4.05 -6.15 -19.80
CA VAL A 246 -3.77 -7.45 -20.43
C VAL A 246 -2.50 -8.05 -19.83
N ILE A 247 -2.63 -9.15 -19.11
CA ILE A 247 -1.50 -9.92 -18.58
C ILE A 247 -1.16 -11.00 -19.62
N GLU A 248 -0.16 -10.72 -20.47
CA GLU A 248 0.20 -11.59 -21.60
C GLU A 248 1.08 -12.75 -21.16
N ASP A 249 2.14 -12.45 -20.39
CA ASP A 249 3.09 -13.45 -19.92
C ASP A 249 3.67 -13.01 -18.56
N ALA A 250 3.21 -13.67 -17.49
CA ALA A 250 3.67 -13.42 -16.13
C ALA A 250 3.81 -14.74 -15.34
N PRO A 251 4.85 -15.55 -15.66
CA PRO A 251 4.99 -16.92 -15.15
C PRO A 251 5.21 -17.00 -13.62
N ARG A 252 5.59 -15.91 -12.97
CA ARG A 252 5.78 -15.82 -11.52
C ARG A 252 4.69 -15.06 -10.78
N LEU A 253 3.69 -14.56 -11.48
CA LEU A 253 2.63 -13.78 -10.89
C LEU A 253 1.80 -14.61 -9.92
N VAL A 254 1.78 -14.22 -8.65
CA VAL A 254 1.04 -14.87 -7.57
C VAL A 254 -0.21 -14.09 -7.20
N ARG A 255 -0.17 -12.74 -7.32
CA ARG A 255 -1.22 -11.86 -6.86
C ARG A 255 -1.65 -10.86 -7.92
N LEU A 256 -2.97 -10.76 -8.12
CA LEU A 256 -3.61 -9.69 -8.87
C LEU A 256 -4.57 -8.97 -7.92
N LEU A 257 -4.15 -7.82 -7.41
CA LEU A 257 -4.87 -7.06 -6.40
C LEU A 257 -5.54 -5.84 -7.04
N LEU A 258 -6.79 -5.60 -6.65
CA LEU A 258 -7.58 -4.46 -7.14
C LEU A 258 -7.89 -3.54 -5.95
N PRO A 259 -6.91 -2.73 -5.52
CA PRO A 259 -7.10 -1.85 -4.39
C PRO A 259 -8.19 -0.82 -4.72
N TYR A 260 -9.06 -0.58 -3.80
CA TYR A 260 -9.93 0.57 -3.70
C TYR A 260 -10.74 0.99 -4.94
N CYS A 261 -11.83 0.30 -5.24
CA CYS A 261 -12.84 0.78 -6.18
C CYS A 261 -14.01 1.40 -5.40
N TYR A 262 -14.22 2.70 -5.52
CA TYR A 262 -15.34 3.41 -4.85
C TYR A 262 -16.65 3.31 -5.60
N LEU A 263 -16.58 3.26 -6.90
CA LEU A 263 -17.73 3.29 -7.81
C LEU A 263 -17.83 1.97 -8.58
N ASP A 264 -18.85 1.84 -9.39
CA ASP A 264 -19.12 0.68 -10.24
C ASP A 264 -18.14 0.62 -11.41
N ASP A 265 -16.87 0.48 -11.09
CA ASP A 265 -15.79 0.57 -12.06
C ASP A 265 -15.81 -0.66 -12.97
N CYS A 266 -16.15 -0.44 -14.21
CA CYS A 266 -16.00 -1.42 -15.29
C CYS A 266 -14.51 -1.54 -15.64
N VAL A 267 -13.78 -2.33 -14.88
CA VAL A 267 -12.40 -2.65 -15.24
C VAL A 267 -12.40 -3.88 -16.12
N THR A 268 -11.83 -3.76 -17.33
CA THR A 268 -11.59 -4.91 -18.19
C THR A 268 -10.19 -5.47 -17.89
N ILE A 269 -10.14 -6.71 -17.43
CA ILE A 269 -8.88 -7.41 -17.15
C ILE A 269 -8.86 -8.69 -17.97
N ARG A 270 -7.80 -8.88 -18.76
CA ARG A 270 -7.57 -10.09 -19.53
C ARG A 270 -6.30 -10.77 -19.04
N VAL A 271 -6.40 -12.00 -18.57
CA VAL A 271 -5.25 -12.81 -18.17
C VAL A 271 -5.03 -13.90 -19.23
N ILE A 272 -3.92 -13.80 -19.98
CA ILE A 272 -3.58 -14.78 -21.03
C ILE A 272 -2.69 -15.87 -20.46
N TRP A 273 -1.64 -15.51 -19.69
CA TRP A 273 -0.73 -16.47 -19.07
C TRP A 273 -0.21 -16.01 -17.73
N ALA A 274 -0.69 -16.66 -16.67
CA ALA A 274 -0.24 -16.47 -15.29
C ALA A 274 -0.41 -17.78 -14.50
N PRO A 275 0.44 -18.81 -14.73
CA PRO A 275 0.23 -20.16 -14.21
C PRO A 275 0.40 -20.30 -12.70
N LYS A 276 0.89 -19.27 -12.01
CA LYS A 276 1.06 -19.24 -10.55
C LYS A 276 0.10 -18.27 -9.85
N LEU A 277 -0.91 -17.76 -10.55
CA LEU A 277 -1.85 -16.81 -9.97
C LEU A 277 -2.74 -17.50 -8.94
N GLU A 278 -2.53 -17.19 -7.67
CA GLU A 278 -3.22 -17.81 -6.54
C GLU A 278 -4.19 -16.87 -5.82
N ILE A 279 -3.97 -15.55 -5.90
CA ILE A 279 -4.71 -14.56 -5.12
C ILE A 279 -5.26 -13.49 -6.02
N MET A 280 -6.58 -13.26 -5.99
CA MET A 280 -7.24 -12.26 -6.81
C MET A 280 -8.26 -11.40 -6.04
N GLY A 281 -8.40 -10.13 -6.43
CA GLY A 281 -9.42 -9.22 -5.95
C GLY A 281 -8.91 -8.09 -5.05
N PRO A 282 -9.82 -7.36 -4.37
CA PRO A 282 -11.27 -7.47 -4.42
C PRO A 282 -11.88 -6.78 -5.63
N PHE A 283 -12.72 -7.45 -6.38
CA PHE A 283 -13.48 -6.85 -7.49
C PHE A 283 -15.00 -6.95 -7.28
N ALA A 284 -15.74 -6.08 -7.95
CA ALA A 284 -17.20 -6.06 -7.84
C ALA A 284 -17.81 -7.24 -8.59
N ALA A 285 -18.68 -7.98 -7.93
CA ALA A 285 -19.27 -9.19 -8.50
C ALA A 285 -20.17 -8.93 -9.72
N PHE A 286 -20.63 -7.70 -9.94
CA PHE A 286 -21.67 -7.39 -10.93
C PHE A 286 -21.20 -6.52 -12.11
N VAL A 287 -19.98 -5.95 -12.06
CA VAL A 287 -19.58 -4.90 -13.02
C VAL A 287 -18.27 -5.23 -13.75
N SER A 288 -17.44 -6.08 -13.20
CA SER A 288 -16.13 -6.34 -13.78
C SER A 288 -16.23 -7.26 -15.00
N LYS A 289 -15.76 -6.79 -16.15
CA LYS A 289 -15.48 -7.64 -17.30
C LYS A 289 -14.15 -8.35 -17.08
N LEU A 290 -14.18 -9.46 -16.36
CA LEU A 290 -13.03 -10.30 -16.16
C LEU A 290 -13.00 -11.35 -17.28
N LEU A 291 -12.03 -11.24 -18.21
CA LEU A 291 -11.81 -12.20 -19.27
C LEU A 291 -10.59 -13.04 -18.91
N LEU A 292 -10.81 -14.28 -18.56
CA LEU A 292 -9.77 -15.22 -18.17
C LEU A 292 -9.48 -16.16 -19.32
N PHE A 293 -8.29 -16.06 -19.89
CA PHE A 293 -7.81 -16.97 -20.93
C PHE A 293 -6.53 -17.62 -20.45
N GLN A 294 -6.55 -18.90 -20.11
CA GLN A 294 -5.31 -19.65 -19.95
C GLN A 294 -4.87 -20.23 -21.30
N ARG A 295 -3.62 -19.96 -21.68
CA ARG A 295 -3.02 -20.47 -22.90
C ARG A 295 -3.04 -22.00 -22.89
N LYS A 296 -3.94 -22.60 -23.71
CA LYS A 296 -3.95 -23.97 -24.21
C LYS A 296 -3.69 -25.13 -23.23
N SER A 297 -4.76 -25.68 -22.71
CA SER A 297 -4.95 -27.12 -22.79
C SER A 297 -6.08 -27.37 -23.80
N PRO A 298 -5.91 -28.22 -24.83
CA PRO A 298 -6.94 -28.44 -25.85
C PRO A 298 -8.16 -29.21 -25.35
N VAL A 299 -8.27 -29.50 -24.05
CA VAL A 299 -9.27 -30.43 -23.46
C VAL A 299 -10.09 -29.81 -22.34
N SER A 300 -9.87 -28.55 -21.93
CA SER A 300 -10.61 -27.97 -20.80
C SER A 300 -11.49 -26.81 -21.24
N SER A 301 -12.73 -26.82 -20.77
CA SER A 301 -13.73 -25.75 -20.95
C SER A 301 -13.12 -24.37 -20.66
N ALA A 302 -13.24 -23.49 -21.61
CA ALA A 302 -12.35 -22.38 -21.93
C ALA A 302 -12.15 -21.26 -20.88
N ASN A 303 -12.73 -21.29 -19.67
CA ASN A 303 -12.77 -20.12 -18.80
C ASN A 303 -12.52 -20.39 -17.30
N SER A 304 -11.89 -21.50 -16.91
CA SER A 304 -11.64 -21.80 -15.50
C SER A 304 -10.17 -21.62 -15.11
N MET A 305 -9.93 -21.00 -13.95
CA MET A 305 -8.61 -20.82 -13.33
C MET A 305 -8.45 -21.74 -12.13
N HIS A 306 -7.76 -22.86 -12.33
CA HIS A 306 -7.54 -23.87 -11.30
C HIS A 306 -6.46 -23.47 -10.27
N THR A 307 -5.66 -22.45 -10.55
CA THR A 307 -4.56 -22.02 -9.67
C THR A 307 -5.00 -21.06 -8.58
N VAL A 308 -6.13 -20.37 -8.76
CA VAL A 308 -6.60 -19.38 -7.78
C VAL A 308 -7.20 -20.07 -6.56
N LYS A 309 -6.60 -19.78 -5.41
CA LYS A 309 -6.99 -20.34 -4.10
C LYS A 309 -7.68 -19.32 -3.20
N VAL A 310 -7.36 -18.04 -3.37
CA VAL A 310 -7.91 -16.96 -2.54
C VAL A 310 -8.56 -15.91 -3.44
N LEU A 311 -9.83 -15.66 -3.20
CA LEU A 311 -10.63 -14.70 -3.96
C LEU A 311 -11.27 -13.69 -3.02
N ALA A 312 -11.20 -12.41 -3.37
CA ALA A 312 -11.94 -11.37 -2.69
C ALA A 312 -12.94 -10.69 -3.63
N LEU A 313 -14.17 -10.55 -3.17
CA LEU A 313 -15.27 -9.94 -3.92
C LEU A 313 -15.93 -8.82 -3.09
N LYS A 314 -16.57 -7.89 -3.79
CA LYS A 314 -17.46 -6.87 -3.23
C LYS A 314 -18.87 -7.16 -3.70
N SER A 315 -19.83 -7.17 -2.77
CA SER A 315 -21.24 -7.43 -3.08
C SER A 315 -22.16 -6.53 -2.26
N SER A 316 -23.32 -6.21 -2.79
CA SER A 316 -24.37 -5.49 -2.06
C SER A 316 -25.23 -6.39 -1.14
N GLY A 317 -24.97 -7.68 -1.12
CA GLY A 317 -25.70 -8.68 -0.33
C GLY A 317 -26.93 -9.25 -1.04
N ASN A 318 -27.45 -8.59 -2.08
CA ASN A 318 -28.55 -9.08 -2.93
C ASN A 318 -28.06 -9.65 -4.27
N LYS A 319 -26.75 -9.77 -4.48
CA LYS A 319 -26.13 -10.24 -5.73
C LYS A 319 -25.47 -11.62 -5.58
N LEU A 320 -26.14 -12.53 -4.87
CA LEU A 320 -25.65 -13.90 -4.66
C LEU A 320 -25.38 -14.59 -6.01
N HIS A 321 -26.31 -14.53 -6.95
CA HIS A 321 -26.19 -15.19 -8.26
C HIS A 321 -24.93 -14.72 -9.02
N ALA A 322 -24.63 -13.42 -9.01
CA ALA A 322 -23.44 -12.88 -9.66
C ALA A 322 -22.16 -13.45 -9.02
N VAL A 323 -22.11 -13.55 -7.69
CA VAL A 323 -21.00 -14.19 -6.99
C VAL A 323 -20.89 -15.67 -7.35
N LEU A 324 -21.99 -16.40 -7.39
CA LEU A 324 -21.99 -17.82 -7.74
C LEU A 324 -21.51 -18.06 -9.19
N ASN A 325 -21.87 -17.20 -10.12
CA ASN A 325 -21.38 -17.26 -11.50
C ASN A 325 -19.86 -17.05 -11.56
N ILE A 326 -19.31 -16.13 -10.75
CA ILE A 326 -17.88 -15.93 -10.66
C ILE A 326 -17.18 -17.16 -10.06
N LEU A 327 -17.75 -17.77 -9.01
CA LEU A 327 -17.15 -18.95 -8.37
C LEU A 327 -16.99 -20.14 -9.33
N ARG A 328 -17.83 -20.23 -10.38
CA ARG A 328 -17.69 -21.26 -11.42
C ARG A 328 -16.37 -21.18 -12.18
N TRP A 329 -15.72 -20.02 -12.20
CA TRP A 329 -14.41 -19.83 -12.85
C TRP A 329 -13.23 -20.30 -12.00
N PHE A 330 -13.47 -20.58 -10.69
CA PHE A 330 -12.44 -20.90 -9.72
C PHE A 330 -12.71 -22.23 -9.00
N PRO A 331 -12.57 -23.38 -9.69
CA PRO A 331 -12.95 -24.68 -9.12
C PRO A 331 -12.10 -25.09 -7.92
N CYS A 332 -10.84 -24.66 -7.83
CA CYS A 332 -9.94 -24.96 -6.73
C CYS A 332 -9.86 -23.88 -5.65
N LEU A 333 -10.91 -23.04 -5.54
CA LEU A 333 -10.94 -21.96 -4.55
C LEU A 333 -11.01 -22.50 -3.12
N GLU A 334 -10.05 -22.13 -2.28
CA GLU A 334 -9.98 -22.55 -0.87
C GLU A 334 -10.53 -21.49 0.10
N LYS A 335 -10.43 -20.22 -0.27
CA LYS A 335 -10.83 -19.11 0.59
C LYS A 335 -11.53 -17.99 -0.16
N LEU A 336 -12.68 -17.60 0.33
CA LEU A 336 -13.50 -16.53 -0.22
C LEU A 336 -13.65 -15.40 0.80
N TYR A 337 -13.36 -14.18 0.37
CA TYR A 337 -13.69 -12.95 1.07
C TYR A 337 -14.85 -12.25 0.35
N VAL A 338 -15.90 -11.91 1.08
CA VAL A 338 -17.00 -11.08 0.56
C VAL A 338 -17.14 -9.84 1.42
N THR A 339 -16.89 -8.68 0.82
CA THR A 339 -17.10 -7.39 1.49
C THR A 339 -18.45 -6.84 1.11
N PHE A 340 -19.36 -6.74 2.09
CA PHE A 340 -20.67 -6.15 1.88
C PHE A 340 -20.58 -4.63 1.81
N ARG A 341 -21.26 -4.03 0.82
CA ARG A 341 -21.35 -2.57 0.68
C ARG A 341 -22.72 -2.09 1.13
N LYS A 342 -22.76 -0.97 1.85
CA LYS A 342 -23.97 -0.20 2.03
C LYS A 342 -24.27 0.53 0.71
N ARG A 343 -25.11 -0.05 -0.13
CA ARG A 343 -25.67 0.68 -1.25
C ARG A 343 -27.19 0.55 -1.19
N TYR A 344 -27.85 1.69 -1.26
CA TYR A 344 -29.30 1.75 -1.49
C TYR A 344 -29.52 1.48 -2.98
N GLU A 345 -29.37 0.25 -3.42
CA GLU A 345 -29.83 -0.14 -4.74
C GLU A 345 -31.33 -0.35 -4.67
N LYS A 346 -32.04 0.31 -5.59
CA LYS A 346 -33.44 -0.02 -5.87
C LYS A 346 -33.50 -1.51 -6.15
N ASP A 347 -34.47 -2.18 -5.58
CA ASP A 347 -34.69 -3.63 -5.72
C ASP A 347 -34.60 -4.01 -7.20
N ALA A 348 -33.49 -4.69 -7.56
CA ALA A 348 -33.39 -5.29 -8.87
C ALA A 348 -34.45 -6.41 -8.96
N LYS A 349 -35.20 -6.42 -10.04
CA LYS A 349 -36.15 -7.46 -10.37
C LYS A 349 -35.53 -8.84 -10.20
N ASP A 350 -36.31 -9.79 -9.79
CA ASP A 350 -36.01 -11.19 -9.48
C ASP A 350 -34.75 -11.74 -10.16
N GLU A 351 -33.69 -11.97 -9.36
CA GLU A 351 -32.50 -12.65 -9.84
C GLU A 351 -32.84 -14.14 -10.05
N PRO A 352 -32.31 -14.78 -11.12
CA PRO A 352 -32.51 -16.20 -11.35
C PRO A 352 -32.06 -17.00 -10.13
N GLN A 353 -32.87 -17.94 -9.71
CA GLN A 353 -32.61 -18.81 -8.57
C GLN A 353 -31.44 -19.75 -8.86
N TYR A 354 -30.64 -20.07 -7.87
CA TYR A 354 -29.56 -21.07 -7.99
C TYR A 354 -30.14 -22.39 -8.51
N ASP A 355 -29.59 -22.92 -9.61
CA ASP A 355 -29.97 -24.22 -10.15
C ASP A 355 -29.07 -25.32 -9.55
N PRO A 356 -29.59 -26.20 -8.70
CA PRO A 356 -28.86 -27.31 -8.11
C PRO A 356 -28.29 -28.32 -9.14
N ARG A 357 -28.84 -28.33 -10.36
CA ARG A 357 -28.38 -29.23 -11.44
C ARG A 357 -27.00 -28.87 -11.97
N HIS A 358 -26.56 -27.63 -11.69
CA HIS A 358 -25.21 -27.16 -12.08
C HIS A 358 -24.44 -26.78 -10.82
N PRO A 359 -23.95 -27.75 -10.05
CA PRO A 359 -23.22 -27.49 -8.81
C PRO A 359 -21.93 -26.70 -9.07
N ILE A 360 -21.53 -25.92 -8.06
CA ILE A 360 -20.30 -25.15 -8.09
C ILE A 360 -19.20 -25.99 -7.45
N GLU A 361 -18.25 -26.44 -8.24
CA GLU A 361 -17.23 -27.42 -7.87
C GLU A 361 -16.48 -27.03 -6.58
N CYS A 362 -16.04 -25.79 -6.46
CA CYS A 362 -15.28 -25.37 -5.26
C CYS A 362 -16.08 -25.49 -3.96
N LEU A 363 -17.43 -25.37 -3.98
CA LEU A 363 -18.26 -25.53 -2.78
C LEU A 363 -18.25 -26.96 -2.26
N GLN A 364 -18.09 -27.94 -3.16
CA GLN A 364 -18.12 -29.36 -2.81
C GLN A 364 -16.73 -29.90 -2.45
N THR A 365 -15.66 -29.29 -3.01
CA THR A 365 -14.34 -29.93 -3.00
C THR A 365 -13.25 -29.13 -2.30
N HIS A 366 -13.25 -27.78 -2.37
CA HIS A 366 -12.08 -26.98 -1.99
C HIS A 366 -12.36 -25.81 -1.04
N LEU A 367 -13.55 -25.24 -1.00
CA LEU A 367 -13.83 -24.03 -0.25
C LEU A 367 -13.88 -24.28 1.26
N LYS A 368 -12.75 -24.04 1.92
CA LYS A 368 -12.56 -24.27 3.36
C LYS A 368 -12.93 -23.07 4.22
N ASN A 369 -12.76 -21.85 3.70
CA ASN A 369 -12.93 -20.66 4.50
C ASN A 369 -13.74 -19.59 3.77
N VAL A 370 -14.75 -19.02 4.45
CA VAL A 370 -15.51 -17.86 3.97
C VAL A 370 -15.45 -16.75 5.00
N VAL A 371 -15.12 -15.54 4.56
CA VAL A 371 -15.03 -14.35 5.42
C VAL A 371 -15.97 -13.28 4.88
N PHE A 372 -16.99 -12.94 5.64
CA PHE A 372 -17.92 -11.86 5.35
C PHE A 372 -17.45 -10.60 6.07
N LYS A 373 -16.99 -9.60 5.31
CA LYS A 373 -16.58 -8.30 5.83
C LYS A 373 -17.72 -7.30 5.78
N LEU A 374 -17.79 -6.40 6.75
CA LEU A 374 -18.90 -5.44 6.91
C LEU A 374 -20.26 -6.14 6.96
N TYR A 375 -20.34 -7.22 7.71
CA TYR A 375 -21.56 -7.96 7.93
C TYR A 375 -22.45 -7.24 8.96
N TRP A 376 -23.67 -6.89 8.56
CA TRP A 376 -24.66 -6.22 9.42
C TRP A 376 -25.77 -7.16 9.89
N GLY A 377 -25.84 -8.37 9.38
CA GLY A 377 -26.87 -9.34 9.73
C GLY A 377 -28.28 -8.98 9.27
N ASN A 378 -28.42 -8.12 8.25
CA ASN A 378 -29.71 -7.83 7.65
C ASN A 378 -30.20 -9.01 6.78
N GLY A 379 -31.51 -9.04 6.45
CA GLY A 379 -32.13 -10.18 5.76
C GLY A 379 -31.38 -10.63 4.51
N LYS A 380 -31.02 -9.69 3.62
CA LYS A 380 -30.32 -9.99 2.35
C LYS A 380 -28.92 -10.58 2.58
N GLN A 381 -28.18 -10.05 3.55
CA GLN A 381 -26.85 -10.58 3.90
C GLN A 381 -26.95 -11.93 4.61
N VAL A 382 -27.98 -12.11 5.44
CA VAL A 382 -28.27 -13.40 6.08
C VAL A 382 -28.57 -14.46 5.04
N ASP A 383 -29.45 -14.18 4.06
CA ASP A 383 -29.81 -15.13 3.00
C ASP A 383 -28.57 -15.47 2.15
N PHE A 384 -27.74 -14.48 1.84
CA PHE A 384 -26.47 -14.68 1.15
C PHE A 384 -25.52 -15.60 1.93
N ALA A 385 -25.30 -15.33 3.22
CA ALA A 385 -24.43 -16.14 4.06
C ALA A 385 -24.99 -17.55 4.30
N ARG A 386 -26.31 -17.66 4.50
CA ARG A 386 -27.03 -18.94 4.66
C ARG A 386 -26.80 -19.87 3.48
N PHE A 387 -26.74 -19.34 2.26
CA PHE A 387 -26.45 -20.16 1.09
C PHE A 387 -25.13 -20.95 1.26
N PHE A 388 -24.06 -20.31 1.70
CA PHE A 388 -22.77 -20.99 1.92
C PHE A 388 -22.85 -21.99 3.08
N VAL A 389 -23.59 -21.66 4.14
CA VAL A 389 -23.80 -22.59 5.26
C VAL A 389 -24.45 -23.89 4.81
N LEU A 390 -25.41 -23.78 3.89
CA LEU A 390 -26.23 -24.93 3.47
C LEU A 390 -25.67 -25.70 2.27
N ASN A 391 -24.73 -25.12 1.51
CA ASN A 391 -24.27 -25.71 0.23
C ASN A 391 -22.76 -25.97 0.14
N ALA A 392 -21.95 -25.46 1.08
CA ALA A 392 -20.52 -25.70 1.04
C ALA A 392 -20.14 -26.87 1.95
N GLU A 393 -19.79 -28.01 1.34
CA GLU A 393 -19.68 -29.30 2.01
C GLU A 393 -18.36 -29.49 2.76
N VAL A 394 -17.30 -28.74 2.37
CA VAL A 394 -15.95 -28.88 2.93
C VAL A 394 -15.49 -27.67 3.76
N LEU A 395 -16.45 -26.86 4.19
CA LEU A 395 -16.14 -25.68 5.01
C LEU A 395 -15.56 -26.06 6.36
N ASN A 396 -14.43 -25.41 6.71
CA ASN A 396 -13.84 -25.46 8.03
C ASN A 396 -14.26 -24.25 8.88
N LYS A 397 -14.42 -23.07 8.23
CA LYS A 397 -14.67 -21.83 8.96
C LYS A 397 -15.47 -20.81 8.17
N ILE A 398 -16.45 -20.19 8.84
CA ILE A 398 -17.12 -18.97 8.42
C ILE A 398 -16.82 -17.87 9.44
N VAL A 399 -16.33 -16.74 8.98
CA VAL A 399 -16.07 -15.56 9.81
C VAL A 399 -16.97 -14.42 9.35
N CYS A 400 -17.73 -13.84 10.28
CA CYS A 400 -18.50 -12.62 10.06
C CYS A 400 -17.83 -11.46 10.79
N GLU A 401 -17.20 -10.53 10.05
CA GLU A 401 -16.65 -9.29 10.60
C GLU A 401 -17.76 -8.26 10.72
N VAL A 402 -18.18 -8.00 11.97
CA VAL A 402 -19.32 -7.15 12.32
C VAL A 402 -18.86 -5.79 12.82
N HIS A 403 -19.71 -4.78 12.66
CA HIS A 403 -19.42 -3.45 13.22
C HIS A 403 -19.96 -3.35 14.64
N GLY A 404 -19.10 -3.03 15.62
CA GLY A 404 -19.43 -2.97 17.03
C GLY A 404 -19.36 -4.31 17.75
N ASP A 405 -19.68 -4.30 19.04
CA ASP A 405 -19.64 -5.49 19.88
C ASP A 405 -20.95 -6.28 19.74
N TYR A 406 -20.83 -7.55 19.47
CA TYR A 406 -21.95 -8.49 19.40
C TYR A 406 -22.10 -9.22 20.74
N SER A 407 -23.27 -9.10 21.36
CA SER A 407 -23.59 -9.88 22.55
C SER A 407 -23.74 -11.38 22.22
N SER A 408 -23.60 -12.22 23.23
CA SER A 408 -23.83 -13.66 23.07
C SER A 408 -25.25 -13.99 22.55
N GLU A 409 -26.24 -13.19 22.92
CA GLU A 409 -27.62 -13.31 22.44
C GLU A 409 -27.72 -12.98 20.94
N SER A 410 -27.04 -11.91 20.50
CA SER A 410 -26.96 -11.53 19.09
C SER A 410 -26.32 -12.62 18.24
N VAL A 411 -25.24 -13.23 18.72
CA VAL A 411 -24.58 -14.37 18.08
C VAL A 411 -25.53 -15.56 17.98
N ALA A 412 -26.23 -15.91 19.07
CA ALA A 412 -27.19 -17.01 19.09
C ALA A 412 -28.37 -16.76 18.12
N PHE A 413 -28.81 -15.51 18.00
CA PHE A 413 -29.83 -15.10 17.05
C PHE A 413 -29.35 -15.27 15.61
N GLN A 414 -28.14 -14.82 15.29
CA GLN A 414 -27.55 -14.98 13.96
C GLN A 414 -27.35 -16.46 13.61
N HIS A 415 -26.92 -17.31 14.52
CA HIS A 415 -26.84 -18.76 14.30
C HIS A 415 -28.19 -19.39 13.90
N ARG A 416 -29.29 -18.94 14.48
CA ARG A 416 -30.63 -19.37 14.09
C ARG A 416 -30.99 -18.92 12.69
N LEU A 417 -30.76 -17.65 12.36
CA LEU A 417 -31.05 -17.08 11.05
C LEU A 417 -30.20 -17.73 9.94
N LEU A 418 -28.96 -18.06 10.20
CA LEU A 418 -28.04 -18.72 9.28
C LEU A 418 -28.31 -20.23 9.15
N HIS A 419 -29.26 -20.80 9.93
CA HIS A 419 -29.56 -22.24 9.95
C HIS A 419 -28.31 -23.11 10.26
N VAL A 420 -27.44 -22.68 11.17
CA VAL A 420 -26.17 -23.36 11.48
C VAL A 420 -26.35 -24.84 11.87
N LYS A 421 -27.53 -25.22 12.45
CA LYS A 421 -27.84 -26.60 12.77
C LYS A 421 -27.93 -27.50 11.54
N ASN A 422 -28.33 -26.94 10.39
CA ASN A 422 -28.54 -27.65 9.12
C ASN A 422 -27.36 -27.48 8.16
N ARG A 423 -26.16 -27.08 8.68
CA ARG A 423 -24.98 -26.83 7.86
C ARG A 423 -24.56 -28.06 7.04
N ALA A 424 -24.13 -27.85 5.81
CA ALA A 424 -23.65 -28.91 4.92
C ALA A 424 -22.36 -29.55 5.45
N SER A 425 -21.41 -28.73 5.91
CA SER A 425 -20.16 -29.19 6.53
C SER A 425 -20.33 -29.27 8.06
N ARG A 426 -20.22 -30.49 8.62
CA ARG A 426 -20.40 -30.72 10.07
C ARG A 426 -19.29 -30.05 10.90
N ASP A 427 -18.09 -29.95 10.36
CA ASP A 427 -16.90 -29.43 11.05
C ASP A 427 -16.80 -27.89 10.97
N ALA A 428 -17.69 -27.24 10.24
CA ALA A 428 -17.67 -25.80 10.05
C ALA A 428 -17.82 -25.04 11.37
N GLN A 429 -16.82 -24.21 11.69
CA GLN A 429 -16.83 -23.29 12.82
C GLN A 429 -17.38 -21.93 12.38
N PHE A 430 -18.14 -21.28 13.28
CA PHE A 430 -18.74 -19.97 13.04
C PHE A 430 -18.16 -18.97 14.02
N GLU A 431 -17.58 -17.88 13.52
CA GLU A 431 -16.96 -16.84 14.33
C GLU A 431 -17.53 -15.47 13.95
N PHE A 432 -17.95 -14.71 14.95
CA PHE A 432 -18.31 -13.30 14.81
C PHE A 432 -17.22 -12.47 15.45
N ARG A 433 -16.55 -11.63 14.65
CA ARG A 433 -15.46 -10.75 15.10
C ARG A 433 -15.90 -9.31 15.06
N SER A 434 -15.67 -8.57 16.15
CA SER A 434 -15.80 -7.13 16.12
C SER A 434 -14.70 -6.52 15.25
N SER A 435 -15.08 -5.79 14.22
CA SER A 435 -14.16 -4.99 13.42
C SER A 435 -14.19 -3.55 13.91
N ARG A 436 -13.20 -3.17 14.73
CA ARG A 436 -13.03 -1.78 15.21
C ARG A 436 -12.48 -0.85 14.14
N VAL A 437 -12.07 -1.38 13.01
CA VAL A 437 -11.40 -0.61 11.97
C VAL A 437 -12.38 -0.34 10.84
N HIS A 438 -12.74 0.93 10.69
CA HIS A 438 -13.37 1.40 9.48
C HIS A 438 -12.48 1.05 8.30
N ASN A 439 -12.91 0.07 7.49
CA ASN A 439 -12.42 -0.21 6.15
C ASN A 439 -10.95 0.19 5.91
N LYS A 440 -9.99 -0.57 6.43
CA LYS A 440 -8.63 -0.49 5.87
C LYS A 440 -8.71 -1.10 4.47
N TYR A 441 -8.77 -0.23 3.50
CA TYR A 441 -8.67 -0.62 2.11
C TYR A 441 -7.28 -1.15 1.83
N LEU A 442 -7.16 -2.03 0.85
CA LEU A 442 -5.85 -2.40 0.32
C LEU A 442 -5.15 -1.13 -0.18
N GLY A 443 -4.07 -0.73 0.47
CA GLY A 443 -3.19 0.34 0.02
C GLY A 443 -2.06 -0.21 -0.87
N ASP A 444 -1.24 0.70 -1.38
CA ASP A 444 -0.09 0.35 -2.23
C ASP A 444 0.87 -0.59 -1.49
N GLU A 445 0.97 -0.44 -0.15
CA GLU A 445 1.80 -1.30 0.70
C GLU A 445 1.44 -2.78 0.61
N HIS A 446 0.15 -3.13 0.50
CA HIS A 446 -0.28 -4.53 0.40
C HIS A 446 0.12 -5.17 -0.95
N ILE A 447 0.31 -4.35 -1.99
CA ILE A 447 0.77 -4.82 -3.29
C ILE A 447 2.26 -5.12 -3.25
N HIS A 448 3.02 -4.27 -2.57
CA HIS A 448 4.48 -4.35 -2.53
C HIS A 448 5.00 -5.28 -1.43
N ASP A 449 4.25 -5.49 -0.35
CA ASP A 449 4.66 -6.41 0.72
C ASP A 449 4.38 -7.86 0.33
N LEU A 450 5.39 -8.48 -0.27
CA LEU A 450 5.34 -9.88 -0.68
C LEU A 450 5.53 -10.87 0.49
N SER A 451 5.82 -10.41 1.71
CA SER A 451 5.97 -11.24 2.89
C SER A 451 4.62 -11.68 3.48
N VAL A 452 3.57 -10.90 3.27
CA VAL A 452 2.22 -11.21 3.73
C VAL A 452 1.60 -12.27 2.81
N ALA A 453 1.35 -13.45 3.33
CA ALA A 453 0.80 -14.56 2.54
C ALA A 453 -0.63 -14.30 2.04
N ASP A 454 -1.47 -13.61 2.82
CA ASP A 454 -2.87 -13.30 2.49
C ASP A 454 -3.13 -11.80 2.72
N PRO A 455 -3.13 -10.98 1.67
CA PRO A 455 -3.28 -9.53 1.77
C PRO A 455 -4.69 -9.09 2.20
N PHE A 456 -5.68 -9.98 2.17
CA PHE A 456 -7.05 -9.67 2.57
C PHE A 456 -7.31 -9.94 4.05
N ARG A 457 -6.40 -10.66 4.73
CA ARG A 457 -6.50 -10.90 6.16
C ARG A 457 -6.11 -9.61 6.90
N GLN A 458 -7.02 -9.08 7.71
CA GLN A 458 -6.67 -8.00 8.65
C GLN A 458 -5.79 -8.57 9.77
N PRO A 459 -4.78 -7.81 10.22
CA PRO A 459 -3.92 -8.19 11.33
C PRO A 459 -4.69 -8.31 12.65
#